data_cd3961d8ce39438e1d33a3692baeb0bf
#
_entry.id   cd3961d8ce39438e1d33a3692baeb0bf
#
_cell.length_a   1.000
_cell.length_b   1.000
_cell.length_c   1.000
_cell.angle_alpha   90.00
_cell.angle_beta   90.00
_cell.angle_gamma   90.00
#
_symmetry.space_group_name_H-M   'P 1'
#
loop_
_entity.id
_entity.type
_entity.pdbx_description
1 polymer ?
#
loop_
_entity_poly.entity_id
_entity_poly.type
_entity_poly.pdbx_seq_one_letter_code
_entity_poly.pdbx_strand_id
1 'polypeptide(L)'
;PYLQIGESKYGKPALDRIVHPGLSLNQGSRLALVSLDATTRSNITVGPPFELATYEKDSLTIGCRCRFDAEDKYLISVREAWNNGINQAFLKLPKFSWENQGSAQINDQQQSA
;
A
#
# COMPACT_ATOMS: atom_id res chain seq x y z
N PRO A 1 9.01 0.43 -14.93
CA PRO A 1 8.88 -1.01 -15.09
C PRO A 1 9.52 -1.76 -13.95
N TYR A 2 8.96 -2.87 -13.62
CA TYR A 2 9.44 -3.75 -12.56
C TYR A 2 9.10 -5.19 -12.91
N LEU A 3 9.80 -6.11 -12.25
CA LEU A 3 9.55 -7.54 -12.42
C LEU A 3 8.91 -8.07 -11.16
N GLN A 4 7.84 -8.84 -11.33
CA GLN A 4 7.13 -9.43 -10.21
C GLN A 4 6.94 -10.92 -10.45
N ILE A 5 7.19 -11.72 -9.41
CA ILE A 5 7.03 -13.16 -9.42
C ILE A 5 6.06 -13.53 -8.31
N GLY A 6 5.21 -14.49 -8.57
CA GLY A 6 4.25 -14.97 -7.58
C GLY A 6 2.88 -14.33 -7.76
N GLU A 7 2.17 -14.16 -6.64
CA GLU A 7 0.80 -13.65 -6.67
C GLU A 7 0.78 -12.17 -7.08
N SER A 8 0.01 -11.86 -8.12
CA SER A 8 -0.06 -10.50 -8.65
C SER A 8 -1.41 -9.81 -8.42
N LYS A 9 -2.42 -10.53 -7.93
CA LYS A 9 -3.76 -9.97 -7.77
C LYS A 9 -3.84 -8.89 -6.70
N TYR A 10 -3.07 -9.01 -5.64
CA TYR A 10 -3.26 -8.21 -4.45
C TYR A 10 -2.20 -7.12 -4.28
N GLY A 11 -0.94 -7.42 -4.59
CA GLY A 11 0.14 -6.46 -4.44
C GLY A 11 0.37 -5.57 -5.65
N LYS A 12 0.19 -6.13 -6.82
CA LYS A 12 0.47 -5.44 -8.07
C LYS A 12 -0.32 -4.16 -8.29
N PRO A 13 -1.60 -4.06 -7.91
CA PRO A 13 -2.33 -2.82 -8.13
C PRO A 13 -1.69 -1.58 -7.52
N ALA A 14 -1.12 -1.68 -6.30
CA ALA A 14 -0.42 -0.56 -5.71
C ALA A 14 0.86 -0.23 -6.48
N LEU A 15 1.59 -1.25 -6.90
CA LEU A 15 2.81 -1.07 -7.68
C LEU A 15 2.53 -0.39 -9.01
N ASP A 16 1.48 -0.84 -9.71
CA ASP A 16 1.14 -0.28 -11.01
C ASP A 16 0.77 1.20 -10.93
N ARG A 17 0.19 1.63 -9.82
CA ARG A 17 -0.25 3.01 -9.66
C ARG A 17 0.88 3.97 -9.37
N ILE A 18 1.89 3.54 -8.65
CA ILE A 18 2.86 4.43 -8.05
C ILE A 18 4.24 4.31 -8.68
N VAL A 19 4.61 3.13 -9.19
CA VAL A 19 5.92 2.93 -9.76
C VAL A 19 6.14 3.84 -10.97
N HIS A 20 7.25 4.56 -10.94
CA HIS A 20 7.69 5.39 -12.06
C HIS A 20 9.21 5.53 -12.00
N PRO A 21 9.85 5.91 -13.11
CA PRO A 21 11.32 5.96 -13.14
C PRO A 21 11.97 6.90 -12.15
N GLY A 22 11.22 7.89 -11.66
CA GLY A 22 11.75 8.87 -10.71
C GLY A 22 11.73 8.43 -9.26
N LEU A 23 11.21 7.24 -8.95
CA LEU A 23 11.22 6.75 -7.57
C LEU A 23 12.64 6.50 -7.11
N SER A 24 12.95 6.94 -5.88
CA SER A 24 14.22 6.60 -5.26
C SER A 24 14.22 5.14 -4.83
N LEU A 25 15.41 4.62 -4.56
CA LEU A 25 15.54 3.25 -4.07
C LEU A 25 14.77 3.05 -2.77
N ASN A 26 14.86 4.02 -1.86
CA ASN A 26 14.13 3.96 -0.59
C ASN A 26 12.62 4.02 -0.79
N GLN A 27 12.14 4.87 -1.68
CA GLN A 27 10.71 4.94 -1.99
C GLN A 27 10.21 3.62 -2.58
N GLY A 28 10.96 3.05 -3.51
CA GLY A 28 10.63 1.76 -4.10
C GLY A 28 10.60 0.65 -3.06
N SER A 29 11.53 0.68 -2.11
CA SER A 29 11.58 -0.30 -1.03
C SER A 29 10.35 -0.21 -0.14
N ARG A 30 9.94 1.00 0.23
CA ARG A 30 8.73 1.18 1.02
C ARG A 30 7.49 0.71 0.27
N LEU A 31 7.42 1.00 -1.01
CA LEU A 31 6.29 0.55 -1.82
C LEU A 31 6.24 -0.97 -1.93
N ALA A 32 7.39 -1.62 -2.03
CA ALA A 32 7.45 -3.08 -2.05
C ALA A 32 6.90 -3.67 -0.76
N LEU A 33 7.24 -3.08 0.39
CA LEU A 33 6.69 -3.54 1.68
C LEU A 33 5.18 -3.35 1.75
N VAL A 34 4.68 -2.22 1.27
CA VAL A 34 3.23 -1.98 1.20
C VAL A 34 2.55 -3.05 0.35
N SER A 35 3.13 -3.36 -0.79
CA SER A 35 2.59 -4.36 -1.69
C SER A 35 2.52 -5.75 -1.04
N LEU A 36 3.58 -6.15 -0.36
CA LEU A 36 3.59 -7.43 0.36
C LEU A 36 2.58 -7.44 1.48
N ASP A 37 2.50 -6.37 2.26
CA ASP A 37 1.55 -6.30 3.36
C ASP A 37 0.10 -6.35 2.88
N ALA A 38 -0.19 -5.67 1.79
CA ALA A 38 -1.51 -5.71 1.19
C ALA A 38 -1.86 -7.13 0.73
N THR A 39 -0.88 -7.86 0.21
CA THR A 39 -1.08 -9.24 -0.22
C THR A 39 -1.41 -10.14 0.97
N THR A 40 -0.77 -9.94 2.12
CA THR A 40 -1.04 -10.77 3.29
C THR A 40 -2.47 -10.66 3.78
N ARG A 41 -3.10 -9.53 3.59
CA ARG A 41 -4.49 -9.33 4.00
C ARG A 41 -5.48 -10.12 3.18
N SER A 42 -5.10 -10.43 1.95
CA SER A 42 -6.00 -11.05 0.98
C SER A 42 -5.62 -12.47 0.64
N ASN A 43 -4.40 -12.90 0.98
CA ASN A 43 -3.90 -14.22 0.62
C ASN A 43 -3.18 -14.84 1.82
N ILE A 44 -3.81 -15.86 2.40
CA ILE A 44 -3.31 -16.50 3.62
C ILE A 44 -1.94 -17.16 3.42
N THR A 45 -1.56 -17.45 2.18
CA THR A 45 -0.27 -18.09 1.91
C THR A 45 0.90 -17.13 1.89
N VAL A 46 0.65 -15.83 1.99
CA VAL A 46 1.69 -14.81 2.00
C VAL A 46 1.67 -14.10 3.36
N GLY A 47 2.81 -13.99 3.98
CA GLY A 47 2.89 -13.31 5.27
C GLY A 47 4.31 -13.08 5.70
N PRO A 48 4.50 -12.30 6.78
CA PRO A 48 5.83 -12.12 7.37
C PRO A 48 6.43 -13.44 7.82
N PRO A 49 7.76 -13.51 7.94
CA PRO A 49 8.67 -12.39 7.78
C PRO A 49 8.89 -12.01 6.32
N PHE A 50 9.12 -10.71 6.10
CA PHE A 50 9.50 -10.21 4.80
C PHE A 50 10.99 -9.90 4.80
N GLU A 51 11.64 -10.17 3.69
CA GLU A 51 13.05 -9.83 3.52
C GLU A 51 13.18 -8.83 2.38
N LEU A 52 13.98 -7.81 2.62
CA LEU A 52 14.25 -6.76 1.65
C LEU A 52 15.74 -6.69 1.39
N ALA A 53 16.09 -6.68 0.13
CA ALA A 53 17.47 -6.43 -0.29
C ALA A 53 17.46 -5.34 -1.34
N THR A 54 18.40 -4.41 -1.25
CA THR A 54 18.56 -3.36 -2.23
C THR A 54 19.88 -3.53 -2.97
N TYR A 55 19.87 -3.17 -4.24
CA TYR A 55 21.02 -3.26 -5.09
C TYR A 55 21.10 -1.98 -5.92
N GLU A 56 22.19 -1.24 -5.71
CA GLU A 56 22.41 -0.06 -6.53
C GLU A 56 23.05 -0.45 -7.86
N LYS A 57 22.66 0.27 -8.88
CA LYS A 57 23.15 0.00 -10.22
C LYS A 57 24.68 0.00 -10.23
N ASP A 58 25.24 -1.05 -10.82
CA ASP A 58 26.67 -1.21 -11.01
C ASP A 58 27.50 -1.34 -9.73
N SER A 59 26.86 -1.50 -8.58
CA SER A 59 27.59 -1.67 -7.31
C SER A 59 28.20 -3.04 -7.14
N LEU A 60 27.63 -4.05 -7.78
CA LEU A 60 28.02 -5.46 -7.67
C LEU A 60 27.91 -6.03 -6.26
N THR A 61 27.27 -5.32 -5.34
CA THR A 61 27.06 -5.76 -3.97
C THR A 61 25.64 -5.39 -3.54
N ILE A 62 25.15 -6.11 -2.51
CA ILE A 62 23.87 -5.78 -1.91
C ILE A 62 24.08 -4.57 -1.01
N GLY A 63 23.32 -3.48 -1.26
CA GLY A 63 23.46 -2.25 -0.49
C GLY A 63 22.82 -2.32 0.87
N CYS A 64 21.66 -2.97 0.98
CA CYS A 64 20.95 -3.11 2.24
C CYS A 64 20.24 -4.45 2.25
N ARG A 65 20.25 -5.10 3.41
CA ARG A 65 19.47 -6.33 3.61
C ARG A 65 18.78 -6.23 4.95
N CYS A 66 17.46 -6.32 4.93
CA CYS A 66 16.65 -6.17 6.14
C CYS A 66 15.61 -7.27 6.20
N ARG A 67 15.22 -7.61 7.44
CA ARG A 67 14.17 -8.58 7.69
C ARG A 67 13.11 -7.93 8.57
N PHE A 68 11.85 -8.14 8.22
CA PHE A 68 10.72 -7.58 8.96
C PHE A 68 9.82 -8.72 9.41
N ASP A 69 9.77 -8.93 10.71
CA ASP A 69 8.87 -9.89 11.32
C ASP A 69 7.47 -9.29 11.46
N ALA A 70 6.50 -10.15 11.77
CA ALA A 70 5.12 -9.71 11.88
C ALA A 70 4.92 -8.58 12.89
N GLU A 71 5.76 -8.53 13.92
CA GLU A 71 5.65 -7.53 14.98
C GLU A 71 6.64 -6.39 14.84
N ASP A 72 7.33 -6.30 13.71
CA ASP A 72 8.29 -5.24 13.48
C ASP A 72 7.59 -3.88 13.51
N LYS A 73 8.13 -2.97 14.32
CA LYS A 73 7.49 -1.66 14.53
C LYS A 73 7.44 -0.83 13.26
N TYR A 74 8.48 -0.91 12.45
CA TYR A 74 8.50 -0.15 11.20
C TYR A 74 7.45 -0.69 10.23
N LEU A 75 7.36 -2.00 10.09
CA LEU A 75 6.36 -2.63 9.21
C LEU A 75 4.95 -2.23 9.63
N ILE A 76 4.69 -2.26 10.95
CA ILE A 76 3.38 -1.86 11.48
C ILE A 76 3.11 -0.39 11.16
N SER A 77 4.10 0.48 11.33
CA SER A 77 3.93 1.91 11.04
C SER A 77 3.65 2.17 9.56
N VAL A 78 4.28 1.43 8.68
CA VAL A 78 4.03 1.53 7.25
C VAL A 78 2.60 1.11 6.93
N ARG A 79 2.17 0.01 7.51
CA ARG A 79 0.79 -0.48 7.33
C ARG A 79 -0.23 0.54 7.79
N GLU A 80 -0.03 1.09 8.98
CA GLU A 80 -0.96 2.07 9.54
C GLU A 80 -1.00 3.34 8.70
N ALA A 81 0.15 3.84 8.26
CA ALA A 81 0.20 5.03 7.43
C ALA A 81 -0.51 4.81 6.10
N TRP A 82 -0.29 3.66 5.48
CA TRP A 82 -0.94 3.33 4.23
C TRP A 82 -2.45 3.24 4.39
N ASN A 83 -2.92 2.56 5.42
CA ASN A 83 -4.34 2.41 5.68
C ASN A 83 -5.01 3.76 5.96
N ASN A 84 -4.35 4.62 6.74
CA ASN A 84 -4.84 5.95 7.01
C ASN A 84 -4.92 6.78 5.72
N GLY A 85 -3.91 6.66 4.87
CA GLY A 85 -3.89 7.36 3.59
C GLY A 85 -5.03 6.93 2.68
N ILE A 86 -5.29 5.64 2.59
CA ILE A 86 -6.39 5.11 1.79
C ILE A 86 -7.72 5.62 2.35
N ASN A 87 -7.89 5.58 3.66
CA ASN A 87 -9.13 6.03 4.27
C ASN A 87 -9.36 7.52 4.03
N GLN A 88 -8.30 8.33 4.17
CA GLN A 88 -8.39 9.76 3.88
C GLN A 88 -8.73 10.02 2.41
N ALA A 89 -8.13 9.28 1.51
CA ALA A 89 -8.45 9.40 0.09
C ALA A 89 -9.91 9.08 -0.18
N PHE A 90 -10.44 8.04 0.45
CA PHE A 90 -11.85 7.68 0.33
C PHE A 90 -12.76 8.80 0.81
N LEU A 91 -12.47 9.37 1.97
CA LEU A 91 -13.29 10.42 2.55
C LEU A 91 -13.29 11.71 1.71
N LYS A 92 -12.25 11.89 0.91
CA LYS A 92 -12.11 13.09 0.06
C LYS A 92 -12.66 12.90 -1.34
N LEU A 93 -13.24 11.74 -1.65
CA LEU A 93 -13.86 11.56 -2.95
C LEU A 93 -14.97 12.59 -3.14
N PRO A 94 -15.06 13.19 -4.34
CA PRO A 94 -16.13 14.13 -4.62
C PRO A 94 -17.48 13.47 -4.46
N LYS A 95 -18.42 14.21 -3.88
CA LYS A 95 -19.78 13.71 -3.74
C LYS A 95 -20.49 13.74 -5.08
N PHE A 96 -21.47 12.88 -5.23
CA PHE A 96 -22.38 12.98 -6.37
C PHE A 96 -23.16 14.28 -6.31
N SER A 97 -23.54 14.80 -7.46
CA SER A 97 -24.29 16.07 -7.50
C SER A 97 -25.60 16.01 -6.73
N TRP A 98 -26.26 14.86 -6.71
CA TRP A 98 -27.54 14.71 -6.02
C TRP A 98 -27.41 14.62 -4.49
N GLU A 99 -26.23 14.38 -3.96
CA GLU A 99 -26.04 14.30 -2.50
C GLU A 99 -26.26 15.64 -1.82
N ASN A 100 -25.89 16.73 -2.51
CA ASN A 100 -26.06 18.09 -1.96
C ASN A 100 -27.52 18.51 -1.91
N GLN A 101 -28.34 18.05 -2.84
CA GLN A 101 -29.73 18.47 -2.95
C GLN A 101 -30.59 17.89 -1.84
N GLY A 102 -30.29 16.69 -1.42
CA GLY A 102 -31.11 16.01 -0.43
C GLY A 102 -30.47 15.93 0.95
N SER A 103 -29.41 16.66 1.21
CA SER A 103 -28.62 16.46 2.41
C SER A 103 -29.43 16.63 3.70
N ALA A 104 -30.32 17.62 3.76
CA ALA A 104 -31.12 17.87 4.96
C ALA A 104 -32.16 16.78 5.20
N GLN A 105 -32.64 16.16 4.14
CA GLN A 105 -33.68 15.12 4.26
C GLN A 105 -33.11 13.74 4.44
N ILE A 106 -31.90 13.51 3.97
CA ILE A 106 -31.31 12.19 3.89
C ILE A 106 -30.36 11.90 5.04
N ASN A 107 -29.89 12.92 5.71
CA ASN A 107 -28.85 12.75 6.73
C ASN A 107 -29.19 11.69 7.77
N ASP A 108 -30.42 11.71 8.28
CA ASP A 108 -30.84 10.73 9.28
C ASP A 108 -30.83 9.31 8.72
N GLN A 109 -31.23 9.16 7.47
CA GLN A 109 -31.25 7.86 6.84
C GLN A 109 -29.86 7.34 6.56
N GLN A 110 -28.97 8.22 6.18
CA GLN A 110 -27.58 7.83 5.95
C GLN A 110 -26.90 7.38 7.21
N GLN A 111 -27.23 7.98 8.33
CA GLN A 111 -26.65 7.59 9.61
C GLN A 111 -27.09 6.22 10.05
N SER A 112 -28.24 5.79 9.64
CA SER A 112 -28.77 4.48 10.02
C SER A 112 -28.28 3.36 9.13
N ALA A 113 -27.65 3.68 8.03
CA ALA A 113 -27.21 2.67 7.06
C ALA A 113 -25.85 2.01 7.43
#